data_58c2dda009b643da943e006d230616b8
#
_entry.id   58c2dda009b643da943e006d230616b8
#
_cell.length_a   1.000
_cell.length_b   1.000
_cell.length_c   1.000
_cell.angle_alpha   90.00
_cell.angle_beta   90.00
_cell.angle_gamma   90.00
#
_symmetry.space_group_name_H-M   'P 1'
#
loop_
_entity.id
_entity.type
_entity.pdbx_description
1 polymer ?
#
loop_
_entity_poly.entity_id
_entity_poly.type
_entity_poly.pdbx_seq_one_letter_code
_entity_poly.pdbx_strand_id
1 'polypeptide(L)'
;MLKVKTLFFTGILLSGLFSECLATSLTQKWAMVTQPTKTGGSTQSIGTYNAGCISGAVSVPANGTGYQMMRLSRNRSFGHPDLKQFIEKLGQTSARQNLGTLLIGDLGQPRGGPTLSGHRSHQSGLDVDIWFLLSKQAASRTLAYNERETWGAPSVLAAHSDAIDYTQWSLANEKVLEAAARMPEVDRIFVNPSVKRELCTRNTSHDWLRKIRPWFKHDDHFHVRLKCPKNNKYCQGQEPLPAGDGCDAGLAWWFTEEAKHPTPPKTPPKPLVPPALCDNVLKE
;
A
#
# COMPACT_ATOMS: atom_id res chain seq x y z
N MET A 1 55.74 -48.46 50.44
CA MET A 1 54.30 -48.36 50.14
C MET A 1 53.85 -46.94 50.36
N LEU A 2 53.75 -46.17 49.28
CA LEU A 2 53.39 -44.76 49.33
C LEU A 2 51.88 -44.60 48.91
N LYS A 3 51.05 -44.07 49.79
CA LYS A 3 49.62 -43.84 49.53
C LYS A 3 49.47 -42.44 48.89
N VAL A 4 49.04 -42.42 47.61
CA VAL A 4 48.67 -41.24 46.90
C VAL A 4 47.21 -40.90 47.27
N LYS A 5 46.97 -39.66 47.82
CA LYS A 5 45.63 -39.11 48.04
C LYS A 5 45.23 -38.31 46.82
N THR A 6 44.20 -38.77 46.13
CA THR A 6 43.57 -38.03 45.02
C THR A 6 42.56 -37.01 45.58
N LEU A 7 42.78 -35.70 45.34
CA LEU A 7 41.81 -34.64 45.60
C LEU A 7 40.88 -34.47 44.37
N PHE A 8 39.61 -34.69 44.57
CA PHE A 8 38.59 -34.31 43.58
C PHE A 8 38.23 -32.83 43.76
N PHE A 9 38.53 -32.02 42.74
CA PHE A 9 38.03 -30.66 42.62
C PHE A 9 36.68 -30.71 41.87
N THR A 10 35.59 -30.41 42.57
CA THR A 10 34.26 -30.25 41.98
C THR A 10 34.12 -28.78 41.48
N GLY A 11 34.36 -28.58 40.19
CA GLY A 11 34.11 -27.30 39.55
C GLY A 11 32.60 -27.08 39.35
N ILE A 12 32.02 -26.12 40.04
CA ILE A 12 30.64 -25.63 39.79
C ILE A 12 30.70 -24.73 38.56
N LEU A 13 30.19 -25.20 37.41
CA LEU A 13 29.93 -24.38 36.25
C LEU A 13 28.64 -23.55 36.51
N LEU A 14 28.80 -22.28 36.85
CA LEU A 14 27.73 -21.31 36.77
C LEU A 14 27.48 -20.99 35.30
N SER A 15 26.50 -21.65 34.69
CA SER A 15 25.95 -21.28 33.40
C SER A 15 25.10 -20.00 33.59
N GLY A 16 25.71 -18.82 33.37
CA GLY A 16 25.00 -17.57 33.29
C GLY A 16 24.09 -17.58 32.06
N LEU A 17 22.78 -17.63 32.28
CA LEU A 17 21.76 -17.39 31.27
C LEU A 17 21.82 -15.89 30.89
N PHE A 18 22.60 -15.57 29.85
CA PHE A 18 22.48 -14.27 29.18
C PHE A 18 21.15 -14.27 28.43
N SER A 19 20.15 -13.68 29.04
CA SER A 19 18.90 -13.32 28.36
C SER A 19 19.24 -12.18 27.39
N GLU A 20 19.53 -12.52 26.14
CA GLU A 20 19.60 -11.51 25.08
C GLU A 20 18.23 -10.90 24.91
N CYS A 21 18.04 -9.73 25.47
CA CYS A 21 16.87 -8.88 25.22
C CYS A 21 16.99 -8.36 23.78
N LEU A 22 16.46 -9.10 22.81
CA LEU A 22 16.40 -8.68 21.42
C LEU A 22 15.54 -7.41 21.36
N ALA A 23 16.17 -6.27 21.10
CA ALA A 23 15.46 -5.01 20.96
C ALA A 23 14.47 -5.10 19.79
N THR A 24 13.18 -4.88 20.06
CA THR A 24 12.13 -4.86 19.04
C THR A 24 12.43 -3.78 18.00
N SER A 25 12.50 -4.14 16.73
CA SER A 25 12.74 -3.18 15.64
C SER A 25 11.65 -2.11 15.59
N LEU A 26 11.98 -0.93 15.05
CA LEU A 26 10.99 0.16 14.90
C LEU A 26 9.76 -0.32 14.11
N THR A 27 9.96 -1.05 13.02
CA THR A 27 8.87 -1.59 12.20
C THR A 27 8.00 -2.58 12.99
N GLN A 28 8.59 -3.42 13.84
CA GLN A 28 7.83 -4.30 14.74
C GLN A 28 6.99 -3.51 15.74
N LYS A 29 7.53 -2.42 16.32
CA LYS A 29 6.76 -1.55 17.23
C LYS A 29 5.53 -0.98 16.54
N TRP A 30 5.64 -0.51 15.29
CA TRP A 30 4.50 -0.03 14.50
C TRP A 30 3.49 -1.14 14.21
N ALA A 31 3.94 -2.33 13.87
CA ALA A 31 3.07 -3.49 13.59
C ALA A 31 2.30 -4.00 14.82
N MET A 32 2.79 -3.74 16.02
CA MET A 32 2.11 -4.12 17.28
C MET A 32 0.98 -3.16 17.66
N VAL A 33 0.87 -2.01 17.00
CA VAL A 33 -0.21 -1.05 17.26
C VAL A 33 -1.52 -1.55 16.65
N THR A 34 -2.52 -1.76 17.49
CA THR A 34 -3.82 -2.31 17.08
C THR A 34 -4.94 -1.27 16.97
N GLN A 35 -4.73 -0.07 17.54
CA GLN A 35 -5.73 0.99 17.58
C GLN A 35 -5.15 2.34 17.10
N PRO A 36 -5.97 3.18 16.45
CA PRO A 36 -5.57 4.54 16.13
C PRO A 36 -5.32 5.37 17.40
N THR A 37 -4.66 6.51 17.25
CA THR A 37 -4.54 7.48 18.34
C THR A 37 -5.93 8.00 18.73
N LYS A 38 -6.10 8.35 20.01
CA LYS A 38 -7.29 9.06 20.46
C LYS A 38 -7.22 10.50 19.94
N THR A 39 -8.19 10.91 19.14
CA THR A 39 -8.19 12.28 18.63
C THR A 39 -8.81 13.26 19.60
N GLY A 40 -8.02 14.23 20.04
CA GLY A 40 -8.55 15.49 20.56
C GLY A 40 -8.74 16.58 19.49
N GLY A 41 -8.62 16.24 18.18
CA GLY A 41 -8.63 17.20 17.08
C GLY A 41 -8.83 16.56 15.71
N SER A 42 -8.51 17.30 14.65
CA SER A 42 -8.60 16.80 13.26
C SER A 42 -7.52 15.76 12.97
N THR A 43 -7.86 14.77 12.14
CA THR A 43 -6.88 13.79 11.62
C THR A 43 -5.71 14.50 10.93
N GLN A 44 -4.48 14.04 11.20
CA GLN A 44 -3.26 14.58 10.62
C GLN A 44 -2.43 13.48 9.96
N SER A 45 -2.27 13.56 8.66
CA SER A 45 -1.19 12.88 7.95
C SER A 45 0.12 13.61 8.22
N ILE A 46 1.18 12.88 8.56
CA ILE A 46 2.47 13.44 9.00
C ILE A 46 3.59 12.83 8.16
N GLY A 47 4.47 13.66 7.62
CA GLY A 47 5.58 13.23 6.78
C GLY A 47 5.16 12.83 5.37
N THR A 48 5.95 11.98 4.75
CA THR A 48 5.73 11.47 3.38
C THR A 48 5.02 10.11 3.39
N TYR A 49 4.61 9.66 2.22
CA TYR A 49 3.96 8.35 2.01
C TYR A 49 4.82 7.15 2.47
N ASN A 50 6.16 7.30 2.49
CA ASN A 50 7.14 6.25 2.81
C ASN A 50 8.08 6.59 3.98
N ALA A 51 7.85 7.71 4.63
CA ALA A 51 8.48 8.12 5.89
C ALA A 51 7.49 9.00 6.65
N GLY A 52 6.44 8.41 7.17
CA GLY A 52 5.35 9.15 7.80
C GLY A 52 4.54 8.32 8.77
N CYS A 53 3.50 8.94 9.29
CA CYS A 53 2.51 8.35 10.18
C CYS A 53 1.20 9.12 10.09
N ILE A 54 0.17 8.66 10.79
CA ILE A 54 -1.12 9.33 10.85
C ILE A 54 -1.63 9.36 12.29
N SER A 55 -2.03 10.54 12.75
CA SER A 55 -2.75 10.72 14.02
C SER A 55 -4.24 10.84 13.74
N GLY A 56 -5.07 10.14 14.51
CA GLY A 56 -6.51 10.16 14.36
C GLY A 56 -7.04 9.49 13.09
N ALA A 57 -6.39 8.41 12.65
CA ALA A 57 -6.87 7.62 11.52
C ALA A 57 -8.29 7.09 11.77
N VAL A 58 -9.06 6.99 10.69
CA VAL A 58 -10.38 6.34 10.70
C VAL A 58 -10.30 5.00 9.98
N SER A 59 -11.07 4.03 10.45
CA SER A 59 -11.20 2.74 9.76
C SER A 59 -12.22 2.84 8.62
N VAL A 60 -11.90 2.22 7.50
CA VAL A 60 -12.85 1.98 6.41
C VAL A 60 -13.69 0.75 6.77
N PRO A 61 -15.04 0.82 6.70
CA PRO A 61 -15.90 -0.33 6.95
C PRO A 61 -15.58 -1.51 6.03
N ALA A 62 -15.71 -2.73 6.55
CA ALA A 62 -15.42 -3.94 5.79
C ALA A 62 -16.28 -4.09 4.53
N ASN A 63 -17.44 -3.43 4.49
CA ASN A 63 -18.37 -3.41 3.36
C ASN A 63 -18.92 -2.01 3.16
N GLY A 64 -19.16 -1.66 1.90
CA GLY A 64 -19.86 -0.44 1.50
C GLY A 64 -20.47 -0.61 0.12
N THR A 65 -21.20 0.41 -0.32
CA THR A 65 -21.79 0.41 -1.66
C THR A 65 -20.71 0.27 -2.73
N GLY A 66 -20.70 -0.87 -3.44
CA GLY A 66 -19.77 -1.15 -4.55
C GLY A 66 -18.35 -1.47 -4.14
N TYR A 67 -18.06 -1.73 -2.87
CA TYR A 67 -16.76 -2.22 -2.43
C TYR A 67 -16.84 -3.20 -1.26
N GLN A 68 -15.83 -4.05 -1.14
CA GLN A 68 -15.58 -4.92 0.01
C GLN A 68 -14.08 -4.94 0.34
N MET A 69 -13.74 -4.86 1.64
CA MET A 69 -12.36 -4.95 2.10
C MET A 69 -11.86 -6.40 2.07
N MET A 70 -10.60 -6.58 1.69
CA MET A 70 -9.88 -7.85 1.70
C MET A 70 -8.83 -7.85 2.81
N ARG A 71 -8.31 -9.04 3.17
CA ARG A 71 -7.20 -9.20 4.14
C ARG A 71 -7.46 -8.54 5.50
N LEU A 72 -8.66 -8.75 6.05
CA LEU A 72 -9.09 -8.11 7.32
C LEU A 72 -8.14 -8.42 8.49
N SER A 73 -7.52 -9.60 8.50
CA SER A 73 -6.56 -10.01 9.53
C SER A 73 -5.31 -9.13 9.61
N ARG A 74 -4.98 -8.41 8.53
CA ARG A 74 -3.79 -7.55 8.50
C ARG A 74 -3.94 -6.28 9.31
N ASN A 75 -5.16 -5.94 9.73
CA ASN A 75 -5.48 -4.67 10.42
C ASN A 75 -4.98 -3.43 9.65
N ARG A 76 -5.12 -3.43 8.32
CA ARG A 76 -4.67 -2.37 7.40
C ARG A 76 -5.85 -1.73 6.67
N SER A 77 -6.85 -1.32 7.43
CA SER A 77 -8.04 -0.62 6.94
C SER A 77 -8.11 0.84 7.36
N PHE A 78 -7.00 1.42 7.81
CA PHE A 78 -6.97 2.76 8.41
C PHE A 78 -6.37 3.80 7.45
N GLY A 79 -6.94 5.01 7.51
CA GLY A 79 -6.45 6.13 6.73
C GLY A 79 -7.04 7.47 7.16
N HIS A 80 -6.72 8.51 6.40
CA HIS A 80 -7.33 9.82 6.55
C HIS A 80 -8.83 9.75 6.16
N PRO A 81 -9.72 10.55 6.77
CA PRO A 81 -11.13 10.62 6.35
C PRO A 81 -11.33 10.86 4.85
N ASP A 82 -10.45 11.64 4.21
CA ASP A 82 -10.51 11.87 2.75
C ASP A 82 -10.28 10.58 1.96
N LEU A 83 -9.39 9.67 2.45
CA LEU A 83 -9.15 8.37 1.83
C LEU A 83 -10.39 7.47 1.96
N LYS A 84 -11.00 7.44 3.14
CA LYS A 84 -12.27 6.73 3.34
C LYS A 84 -13.34 7.25 2.39
N GLN A 85 -13.51 8.57 2.29
CA GLN A 85 -14.50 9.20 1.41
C GLN A 85 -14.20 8.90 -0.07
N PHE A 86 -12.93 8.91 -0.48
CA PHE A 86 -12.51 8.50 -1.83
C PHE A 86 -12.98 7.08 -2.15
N ILE A 87 -12.71 6.11 -1.26
CA ILE A 87 -13.11 4.70 -1.47
C ILE A 87 -14.63 4.57 -1.59
N GLU A 88 -15.37 5.23 -0.71
CA GLU A 88 -16.83 5.22 -0.71
C GLU A 88 -17.42 5.82 -2.00
N LYS A 89 -16.88 6.94 -2.48
CA LYS A 89 -17.30 7.59 -3.74
C LYS A 89 -16.96 6.73 -4.95
N LEU A 90 -15.77 6.12 -5.00
CA LEU A 90 -15.36 5.27 -6.10
C LEU A 90 -16.23 3.99 -6.15
N GLY A 91 -16.50 3.37 -4.99
CA GLY A 91 -17.40 2.23 -4.88
C GLY A 91 -18.81 2.56 -5.37
N GLN A 92 -19.38 3.68 -4.91
CA GLN A 92 -20.69 4.16 -5.38
C GLN A 92 -20.70 4.39 -6.90
N THR A 93 -19.61 4.93 -7.46
CA THR A 93 -19.49 5.16 -8.91
C THR A 93 -19.43 3.84 -9.66
N SER A 94 -18.65 2.88 -9.17
CA SER A 94 -18.57 1.53 -9.74
C SER A 94 -19.95 0.83 -9.74
N ALA A 95 -20.66 0.91 -8.63
CA ALA A 95 -22.01 0.34 -8.52
C ALA A 95 -23.01 1.02 -9.49
N ARG A 96 -23.06 2.37 -9.54
CA ARG A 96 -23.97 3.10 -10.43
C ARG A 96 -23.71 2.81 -11.90
N GLN A 97 -22.45 2.58 -12.29
CA GLN A 97 -22.06 2.30 -13.67
C GLN A 97 -22.03 0.80 -13.99
N ASN A 98 -22.40 -0.04 -13.02
CA ASN A 98 -22.37 -1.51 -13.15
C ASN A 98 -21.01 -2.06 -13.60
N LEU A 99 -19.92 -1.49 -13.03
CA LEU A 99 -18.53 -1.90 -13.35
C LEU A 99 -18.07 -3.13 -12.55
N GLY A 100 -18.79 -3.51 -11.51
CA GLY A 100 -18.45 -4.57 -10.56
C GLY A 100 -18.19 -4.03 -9.16
N THR A 101 -17.91 -4.94 -8.21
CA THR A 101 -17.55 -4.57 -6.83
C THR A 101 -16.04 -4.48 -6.70
N LEU A 102 -15.56 -3.35 -6.18
CA LEU A 102 -14.15 -3.13 -5.88
C LEU A 102 -13.71 -4.00 -4.71
N LEU A 103 -12.61 -4.70 -4.87
CA LEU A 103 -11.94 -5.42 -3.78
C LEU A 103 -10.79 -4.54 -3.27
N ILE A 104 -10.97 -4.02 -2.06
CA ILE A 104 -10.01 -3.09 -1.45
C ILE A 104 -8.98 -3.90 -0.68
N GLY A 105 -7.72 -3.75 -1.05
CA GLY A 105 -6.57 -4.37 -0.40
C GLY A 105 -6.10 -3.59 0.83
N ASP A 106 -4.78 -3.39 0.92
CA ASP A 106 -4.19 -2.69 2.06
C ASP A 106 -4.36 -1.16 1.96
N LEU A 107 -4.74 -0.54 3.07
CA LEU A 107 -4.54 0.86 3.40
C LEU A 107 -3.34 0.98 4.37
N GLY A 108 -3.41 1.92 5.31
CA GLY A 108 -2.44 2.05 6.40
C GLY A 108 -2.78 1.20 7.63
N GLN A 109 -1.78 1.00 8.49
CA GLN A 109 -1.95 0.51 9.85
C GLN A 109 -2.71 1.56 10.70
N PRO A 110 -3.19 1.24 11.91
CA PRO A 110 -4.00 2.16 12.74
C PRO A 110 -3.37 3.53 12.99
N ARG A 111 -2.04 3.61 13.01
CA ARG A 111 -1.29 4.86 13.16
C ARG A 111 -0.34 5.12 11.99
N GLY A 112 -0.50 4.39 10.88
CA GLY A 112 0.42 4.44 9.74
C GLY A 112 1.79 3.85 10.09
N GLY A 113 2.85 4.51 9.64
CA GLY A 113 4.23 4.05 9.86
C GLY A 113 4.63 2.85 9.00
N PRO A 114 5.88 2.37 9.11
CA PRO A 114 6.41 1.28 8.29
C PRO A 114 5.74 -0.05 8.61
N THR A 115 5.53 -0.89 7.58
CA THR A 115 4.95 -2.23 7.69
C THR A 115 6.03 -3.32 7.65
N LEU A 116 5.75 -4.50 8.25
CA LEU A 116 6.68 -5.65 8.26
C LEU A 116 6.89 -6.24 6.87
N SER A 117 5.94 -6.11 5.97
CA SER A 117 5.97 -6.72 4.64
C SER A 117 5.19 -5.93 3.60
N GLY A 118 5.60 -6.09 2.35
CA GLY A 118 4.84 -5.71 1.16
C GLY A 118 5.09 -4.26 0.73
N HIS A 119 4.78 -3.29 1.55
CA HIS A 119 4.68 -1.90 1.11
C HIS A 119 5.76 -1.01 1.70
N ARG A 120 6.36 -0.16 0.85
CA ARG A 120 7.21 0.95 1.31
C ARG A 120 6.40 2.22 1.60
N SER A 121 5.19 2.30 1.08
CA SER A 121 4.24 3.42 1.24
C SER A 121 3.14 3.09 2.26
N HIS A 122 1.99 3.72 2.16
CA HIS A 122 0.85 3.61 3.08
C HIS A 122 1.09 4.16 4.49
N GLN A 123 2.25 4.83 4.73
CA GLN A 123 2.63 5.22 6.08
C GLN A 123 1.88 6.45 6.59
N SER A 124 1.47 7.37 5.71
CA SER A 124 0.79 8.61 6.09
C SER A 124 -0.75 8.53 6.01
N GLY A 125 -1.32 7.35 5.70
CA GLY A 125 -2.77 7.13 5.64
C GLY A 125 -3.46 7.74 4.42
N LEU A 126 -2.74 7.96 3.31
CA LEU A 126 -3.24 8.56 2.07
C LEU A 126 -3.16 7.61 0.87
N ASP A 127 -2.78 6.36 1.08
CA ASP A 127 -2.59 5.35 0.05
C ASP A 127 -3.57 4.19 0.22
N VAL A 128 -4.03 3.63 -0.90
CA VAL A 128 -4.87 2.42 -0.94
C VAL A 128 -4.57 1.58 -2.16
N ASP A 129 -4.53 0.26 -1.99
CA ASP A 129 -4.46 -0.72 -3.06
C ASP A 129 -5.86 -1.23 -3.39
N ILE A 130 -6.21 -1.23 -4.66
CA ILE A 130 -7.50 -1.71 -5.17
C ILE A 130 -7.24 -2.74 -6.26
N TRP A 131 -7.77 -3.96 -6.08
CA TRP A 131 -7.54 -5.05 -7.01
C TRP A 131 -8.19 -4.79 -8.36
N PHE A 132 -7.53 -5.24 -9.43
CA PHE A 132 -8.13 -5.23 -10.77
C PHE A 132 -9.27 -6.24 -10.91
N LEU A 133 -9.35 -7.22 -10.02
CA LEU A 133 -10.45 -8.18 -10.00
C LEU A 133 -11.77 -7.48 -9.63
N LEU A 134 -12.60 -7.22 -10.62
CA LEU A 134 -13.96 -6.69 -10.47
C LEU A 134 -14.94 -7.87 -10.30
N SER A 135 -15.11 -8.31 -9.05
CA SER A 135 -15.78 -9.57 -8.76
C SER A 135 -17.30 -9.47 -8.89
N LYS A 136 -17.88 -10.23 -9.83
CA LYS A 136 -19.34 -10.42 -9.92
C LYS A 136 -19.91 -11.12 -8.68
N GLN A 137 -19.16 -12.05 -8.08
CA GLN A 137 -19.58 -12.75 -6.87
C GLN A 137 -19.63 -11.80 -5.69
N ALA A 138 -18.64 -10.92 -5.51
CA ALA A 138 -18.66 -9.88 -4.48
C ALA A 138 -19.76 -8.82 -4.75
N ALA A 139 -20.20 -8.65 -5.99
CA ALA A 139 -21.31 -7.77 -6.33
C ALA A 139 -22.67 -8.35 -5.93
N SER A 140 -22.81 -9.67 -5.85
CA SER A 140 -24.07 -10.36 -5.53
C SER A 140 -24.26 -10.67 -4.05
N ARG A 141 -23.18 -10.69 -3.25
CA ARG A 141 -23.21 -11.02 -1.83
C ARG A 141 -21.99 -10.48 -1.07
N THR A 142 -22.12 -10.44 0.22
CA THR A 142 -20.98 -10.23 1.12
C THR A 142 -20.06 -11.47 1.10
N LEU A 143 -18.76 -11.26 0.91
CA LEU A 143 -17.76 -12.32 0.99
C LEU A 143 -17.58 -12.78 2.43
N ALA A 144 -17.43 -14.09 2.63
CA ALA A 144 -17.10 -14.67 3.92
C ALA A 144 -15.66 -14.28 4.33
N TYR A 145 -15.36 -14.36 5.62
CA TYR A 145 -14.06 -13.99 6.17
C TYR A 145 -12.92 -14.77 5.49
N ASN A 146 -13.03 -16.08 5.36
CA ASN A 146 -12.02 -16.92 4.72
C ASN A 146 -11.80 -16.58 3.25
N GLU A 147 -12.84 -16.20 2.50
CA GLU A 147 -12.71 -15.75 1.12
C GLU A 147 -11.88 -14.46 1.03
N ARG A 148 -12.13 -13.52 1.94
CA ARG A 148 -11.35 -12.27 2.01
C ARG A 148 -9.88 -12.50 2.35
N GLU A 149 -9.58 -13.55 3.14
CA GLU A 149 -8.21 -13.89 3.54
C GLU A 149 -7.48 -14.72 2.47
N THR A 150 -8.18 -15.55 1.70
CA THR A 150 -7.56 -16.56 0.82
C THR A 150 -7.60 -16.22 -0.68
N TRP A 151 -8.57 -15.43 -1.13
CA TRP A 151 -8.61 -15.05 -2.56
C TRP A 151 -7.35 -14.28 -2.94
N GLY A 152 -6.81 -14.58 -4.13
CA GLY A 152 -5.75 -13.82 -4.77
C GLY A 152 -6.33 -12.84 -5.79
N ALA A 153 -5.63 -11.73 -6.01
CA ALA A 153 -5.85 -10.88 -7.16
C ALA A 153 -5.08 -11.47 -8.35
N PRO A 154 -5.72 -11.89 -9.45
CA PRO A 154 -5.00 -12.35 -10.62
C PRO A 154 -4.28 -11.18 -11.29
N SER A 155 -3.11 -11.48 -11.88
CA SER A 155 -2.44 -10.53 -12.76
C SER A 155 -3.32 -10.25 -13.99
N VAL A 156 -3.35 -9.00 -14.44
CA VAL A 156 -3.97 -8.62 -15.70
C VAL A 156 -3.01 -8.75 -16.89
N LEU A 157 -1.83 -9.34 -16.67
CA LEU A 157 -0.87 -9.64 -17.72
C LEU A 157 -0.90 -11.12 -18.08
N ALA A 158 -0.67 -11.42 -19.33
CA ALA A 158 -0.45 -12.79 -19.79
C ALA A 158 0.83 -13.36 -19.14
N ALA A 159 0.84 -14.64 -18.83
CA ALA A 159 1.94 -15.29 -18.14
C ALA A 159 3.28 -15.07 -18.86
N HIS A 160 4.28 -14.65 -18.12
CA HIS A 160 5.65 -14.38 -18.61
C HIS A 160 5.73 -13.37 -19.76
N SER A 161 4.81 -12.41 -19.81
CA SER A 161 4.69 -11.44 -20.91
C SER A 161 4.38 -10.03 -20.42
N ASP A 162 4.73 -9.05 -21.23
CA ASP A 162 4.27 -7.66 -21.06
C ASP A 162 2.92 -7.39 -21.75
N ALA A 163 2.25 -8.42 -22.27
CA ALA A 163 0.95 -8.28 -22.92
C ALA A 163 -0.20 -8.32 -21.90
N ILE A 164 -1.28 -7.60 -22.21
CA ILE A 164 -2.50 -7.65 -21.40
C ILE A 164 -3.23 -9.01 -21.63
N ASP A 165 -3.68 -9.61 -20.55
CA ASP A 165 -4.61 -10.73 -20.57
C ASP A 165 -6.05 -10.21 -20.54
N TYR A 166 -6.68 -10.19 -21.70
CA TYR A 166 -8.07 -9.71 -21.83
C TYR A 166 -9.11 -10.64 -21.20
N THR A 167 -8.72 -11.78 -20.63
CA THR A 167 -9.61 -12.56 -19.75
C THR A 167 -9.69 -11.97 -18.34
N GLN A 168 -8.68 -11.21 -17.93
CA GLN A 168 -8.59 -10.54 -16.63
C GLN A 168 -8.79 -9.03 -16.74
N TRP A 169 -8.50 -8.43 -17.90
CA TRP A 169 -8.64 -7.00 -18.18
C TRP A 169 -9.86 -6.73 -19.06
N SER A 170 -10.61 -5.70 -18.73
CA SER A 170 -11.80 -5.28 -19.46
C SER A 170 -11.97 -3.77 -19.49
N LEU A 171 -12.89 -3.28 -20.30
CA LEU A 171 -13.28 -1.86 -20.30
C LEU A 171 -13.75 -1.37 -18.91
N ALA A 172 -14.27 -2.26 -18.06
CA ALA A 172 -14.66 -1.88 -16.70
C ALA A 172 -13.45 -1.48 -15.86
N ASN A 173 -12.30 -2.16 -16.00
CA ASN A 173 -11.05 -1.79 -15.32
C ASN A 173 -10.57 -0.40 -15.75
N GLU A 174 -10.61 -0.10 -17.05
CA GLU A 174 -10.28 1.24 -17.58
C GLU A 174 -11.19 2.31 -16.99
N LYS A 175 -12.51 2.08 -17.00
CA LYS A 175 -13.49 3.04 -16.44
C LYS A 175 -13.33 3.27 -14.95
N VAL A 176 -12.96 2.24 -14.17
CA VAL A 176 -12.68 2.39 -12.74
C VAL A 176 -11.42 3.25 -12.53
N LEU A 177 -10.35 3.00 -13.30
CA LEU A 177 -9.13 3.81 -13.26
C LEU A 177 -9.41 5.27 -13.65
N GLU A 178 -10.16 5.50 -14.71
CA GLU A 178 -10.57 6.85 -15.15
C GLU A 178 -11.37 7.55 -14.06
N ALA A 179 -12.38 6.88 -13.51
CA ALA A 179 -13.21 7.45 -12.45
C ALA A 179 -12.35 7.83 -11.21
N ALA A 180 -11.40 6.98 -10.81
CA ALA A 180 -10.47 7.28 -9.74
C ALA A 180 -9.56 8.46 -10.09
N ALA A 181 -8.95 8.47 -11.27
CA ALA A 181 -8.02 9.51 -11.68
C ALA A 181 -8.68 10.89 -11.82
N ARG A 182 -9.96 10.95 -12.22
CA ARG A 182 -10.72 12.20 -12.35
C ARG A 182 -11.11 12.82 -11.00
N MET A 183 -11.01 12.09 -9.89
CA MET A 183 -11.27 12.64 -8.56
C MET A 183 -10.20 13.68 -8.20
N PRO A 184 -10.59 14.90 -7.74
CA PRO A 184 -9.66 16.01 -7.54
C PRO A 184 -8.67 15.76 -6.41
N GLU A 185 -9.04 14.96 -5.41
CA GLU A 185 -8.20 14.55 -4.28
C GLU A 185 -7.08 13.59 -4.67
N VAL A 186 -7.20 12.87 -5.80
CA VAL A 186 -6.18 11.93 -6.27
C VAL A 186 -4.97 12.70 -6.80
N ASP A 187 -3.80 12.39 -6.25
CA ASP A 187 -2.50 12.89 -6.74
C ASP A 187 -2.02 12.03 -7.92
N ARG A 188 -1.89 10.73 -7.70
CA ARG A 188 -1.44 9.77 -8.73
C ARG A 188 -1.95 8.35 -8.46
N ILE A 189 -1.91 7.54 -9.49
CA ILE A 189 -2.27 6.11 -9.44
C ILE A 189 -1.12 5.32 -10.08
N PHE A 190 -0.58 4.35 -9.35
CA PHE A 190 0.45 3.47 -9.87
C PHE A 190 -0.17 2.21 -10.45
N VAL A 191 0.28 1.85 -11.63
CA VAL A 191 -0.14 0.64 -12.36
C VAL A 191 1.08 0.01 -13.03
N ASN A 192 1.00 -1.26 -13.41
CA ASN A 192 2.04 -1.89 -14.21
C ASN A 192 2.28 -1.09 -15.50
N PRO A 193 3.54 -0.99 -16.01
CA PRO A 193 3.84 -0.30 -17.26
C PRO A 193 2.99 -0.78 -18.44
N SER A 194 2.67 -2.08 -18.52
CA SER A 194 1.82 -2.65 -19.56
C SER A 194 0.38 -2.15 -19.50
N VAL A 195 -0.17 -1.99 -18.29
CA VAL A 195 -1.48 -1.36 -18.10
C VAL A 195 -1.46 0.10 -18.57
N LYS A 196 -0.42 0.86 -18.21
CA LYS A 196 -0.26 2.24 -18.71
C LYS A 196 -0.17 2.27 -20.23
N ARG A 197 0.60 1.38 -20.85
CA ARG A 197 0.73 1.27 -22.31
C ARG A 197 -0.62 0.95 -22.96
N GLU A 198 -1.38 0.00 -22.40
CA GLU A 198 -2.72 -0.34 -22.90
C GLU A 198 -3.64 0.89 -22.91
N LEU A 199 -3.67 1.65 -21.81
CA LEU A 199 -4.46 2.87 -21.71
C LEU A 199 -4.05 3.93 -22.74
N CYS A 200 -2.75 4.03 -23.07
CA CYS A 200 -2.23 4.96 -24.08
C CYS A 200 -2.63 4.59 -25.52
N THR A 201 -2.97 3.32 -25.79
CA THR A 201 -3.41 2.88 -27.14
C THR A 201 -4.90 3.12 -27.38
N ARG A 202 -5.68 3.44 -26.33
CA ARG A 202 -7.12 3.66 -26.46
C ARG A 202 -7.41 5.02 -27.09
N ASN A 203 -8.39 5.03 -28.00
CA ASN A 203 -8.83 6.26 -28.66
C ASN A 203 -9.85 7.03 -27.80
N THR A 204 -9.40 7.47 -26.63
CA THR A 204 -10.20 8.20 -25.65
C THR A 204 -9.45 9.46 -25.18
N SER A 205 -10.11 10.32 -24.40
CA SER A 205 -9.45 11.47 -23.78
C SER A 205 -8.30 11.01 -22.85
N HIS A 206 -7.11 11.56 -23.03
CA HIS A 206 -5.90 11.26 -22.28
C HIS A 206 -5.64 12.22 -21.11
N ASP A 207 -6.50 13.19 -20.85
CA ASP A 207 -6.30 14.22 -19.83
C ASP A 207 -6.11 13.66 -18.41
N TRP A 208 -6.78 12.55 -18.08
CA TRP A 208 -6.65 11.86 -16.81
C TRP A 208 -5.42 10.95 -16.73
N LEU A 209 -4.85 10.54 -17.88
CA LEU A 209 -3.69 9.63 -17.93
C LEU A 209 -2.43 10.22 -17.30
N ARG A 210 -2.34 11.55 -17.18
CA ARG A 210 -1.24 12.20 -16.47
C ARG A 210 -1.07 11.66 -15.05
N LYS A 211 -2.17 11.31 -14.36
CA LYS A 211 -2.14 10.76 -13.01
C LYS A 211 -1.80 9.27 -12.97
N ILE A 212 -1.92 8.55 -14.08
CA ILE A 212 -1.57 7.13 -14.15
C ILE A 212 -0.07 6.99 -14.36
N ARG A 213 0.63 6.44 -13.39
CA ARG A 213 2.08 6.35 -13.35
C ARG A 213 2.56 4.91 -13.44
N PRO A 214 3.43 4.57 -14.37
CA PRO A 214 3.98 3.23 -14.47
C PRO A 214 4.84 2.91 -13.23
N TRP A 215 4.68 1.69 -12.71
CA TRP A 215 5.50 1.14 -11.64
C TRP A 215 5.50 -0.39 -11.72
N PHE A 216 6.67 -1.03 -11.62
CA PHE A 216 6.77 -2.49 -11.67
C PHE A 216 5.94 -3.15 -10.56
N LYS A 217 5.60 -4.43 -10.76
CA LYS A 217 4.47 -5.09 -10.09
C LYS A 217 3.19 -4.33 -10.43
N HIS A 218 2.24 -4.13 -9.56
CA HIS A 218 0.97 -3.42 -9.84
C HIS A 218 0.25 -3.94 -11.11
N ASP A 219 0.32 -5.25 -11.31
CA ASP A 219 -0.35 -5.98 -12.38
C ASP A 219 -1.59 -6.73 -11.89
N ASP A 220 -1.75 -6.88 -10.57
CA ASP A 220 -2.92 -7.47 -9.91
C ASP A 220 -3.79 -6.42 -9.20
N HIS A 221 -3.25 -5.23 -8.95
CA HIS A 221 -3.93 -4.10 -8.34
C HIS A 221 -3.40 -2.76 -8.86
N PHE A 222 -4.16 -1.71 -8.66
CA PHE A 222 -3.67 -0.34 -8.80
C PHE A 222 -3.56 0.33 -7.43
N HIS A 223 -2.51 1.11 -7.25
CA HIS A 223 -2.23 1.82 -6.01
C HIS A 223 -2.58 3.29 -6.16
N VAL A 224 -3.53 3.77 -5.39
CA VAL A 224 -3.96 5.17 -5.39
C VAL A 224 -3.27 5.93 -4.26
N ARG A 225 -2.76 7.10 -4.57
CA ARG A 225 -2.26 8.09 -3.62
C ARG A 225 -3.06 9.37 -3.69
N LEU A 226 -3.51 9.83 -2.54
CA LEU A 226 -4.17 11.12 -2.43
C LEU A 226 -3.16 12.25 -2.21
N LYS A 227 -3.56 13.47 -2.56
CA LYS A 227 -2.87 14.69 -2.20
C LYS A 227 -2.89 14.89 -0.69
N CYS A 228 -1.96 15.66 -0.17
CA CYS A 228 -2.05 16.14 1.21
C CYS A 228 -3.38 16.87 1.43
N PRO A 229 -4.15 16.50 2.46
CA PRO A 229 -5.40 17.17 2.79
C PRO A 229 -5.17 18.65 3.13
N LYS A 230 -6.13 19.49 2.81
CA LYS A 230 -6.13 20.88 3.28
C LYS A 230 -6.05 20.89 4.82
N ASN A 231 -5.30 21.80 5.39
CA ASN A 231 -5.09 21.94 6.85
C ASN A 231 -4.23 20.83 7.51
N ASN A 232 -3.62 19.93 6.74
CA ASN A 232 -2.63 18.96 7.24
C ASN A 232 -1.22 19.53 7.08
N LYS A 233 -0.84 20.46 7.96
CA LYS A 233 0.43 21.21 7.88
C LYS A 233 1.70 20.38 7.95
N TYR A 234 1.62 19.16 8.47
CA TYR A 234 2.75 18.23 8.59
C TYR A 234 2.82 17.21 7.45
N CYS A 235 1.81 17.18 6.58
CA CYS A 235 1.80 16.32 5.41
C CYS A 235 2.77 16.84 4.34
N GLN A 236 3.59 15.96 3.81
CA GLN A 236 4.54 16.24 2.75
C GLN A 236 4.15 15.51 1.48
N GLY A 237 3.67 16.25 0.49
CA GLY A 237 3.31 15.71 -0.83
C GLY A 237 4.55 15.26 -1.61
N GLN A 238 4.28 14.52 -2.66
CA GLN A 238 5.31 14.16 -3.66
C GLN A 238 5.55 15.34 -4.62
N GLU A 239 6.68 15.30 -5.33
CA GLU A 239 6.97 16.23 -6.41
C GLU A 239 5.81 16.29 -7.43
N PRO A 240 5.53 17.46 -8.01
CA PRO A 240 4.48 17.62 -8.99
C PRO A 240 4.61 16.65 -10.16
N LEU A 241 3.48 16.19 -10.69
CA LEU A 241 3.50 15.35 -11.88
C LEU A 241 4.05 16.10 -13.10
N PRO A 242 4.87 15.43 -13.94
CA PRO A 242 5.30 16.00 -15.22
C PRO A 242 4.13 16.47 -16.07
N ALA A 243 4.38 17.36 -17.01
CA ALA A 243 3.40 17.72 -18.02
C ALA A 243 3.09 16.55 -18.97
N GLY A 244 1.98 16.63 -19.70
CA GLY A 244 1.56 15.60 -20.65
C GLY A 244 0.84 14.41 -20.00
N ASP A 245 0.45 13.46 -20.83
CA ASP A 245 -0.29 12.26 -20.44
C ASP A 245 0.62 11.09 -19.98
N GLY A 246 1.93 11.20 -20.23
CA GLY A 246 2.93 10.17 -19.93
C GLY A 246 2.86 8.95 -20.86
N CYS A 247 2.37 9.16 -22.10
CA CYS A 247 2.34 8.15 -23.17
C CYS A 247 3.50 8.33 -24.18
N ASP A 248 4.60 8.87 -23.71
CA ASP A 248 5.78 9.27 -24.49
C ASP A 248 6.95 8.28 -24.37
N ALA A 249 8.13 8.71 -24.81
CA ALA A 249 9.37 7.93 -24.72
C ALA A 249 9.72 7.50 -23.28
N GLY A 250 9.29 8.26 -22.26
CA GLY A 250 9.49 7.88 -20.87
C GLY A 250 8.72 6.62 -20.49
N LEU A 251 7.58 6.34 -21.13
CA LEU A 251 6.89 5.07 -20.95
C LEU A 251 7.63 3.92 -21.65
N ALA A 252 8.23 4.16 -22.84
CA ALA A 252 8.98 3.13 -23.56
C ALA A 252 10.18 2.62 -22.76
N TRP A 253 10.83 3.48 -21.97
CA TRP A 253 11.95 3.10 -21.11
C TRP A 253 11.62 1.95 -20.16
N TRP A 254 10.39 1.88 -19.62
CA TRP A 254 9.98 0.82 -18.69
C TRP A 254 10.04 -0.59 -19.27
N PHE A 255 10.12 -0.74 -20.59
CA PHE A 255 10.20 -2.01 -21.30
C PHE A 255 11.60 -2.39 -21.71
N THR A 256 12.61 -1.56 -21.40
CA THR A 256 14.02 -1.86 -21.65
C THR A 256 14.58 -2.85 -20.63
N GLU A 257 15.63 -3.57 -21.00
CA GLU A 257 16.33 -4.48 -20.09
C GLU A 257 16.94 -3.74 -18.89
N GLU A 258 17.42 -2.50 -19.09
CA GLU A 258 17.91 -1.65 -18.02
C GLU A 258 16.84 -1.38 -16.96
N ALA A 259 15.61 -1.06 -17.36
CA ALA A 259 14.51 -0.80 -16.45
C ALA A 259 14.07 -2.06 -15.70
N LYS A 260 14.03 -3.22 -16.39
CA LYS A 260 13.63 -4.51 -15.81
C LYS A 260 14.69 -5.08 -14.85
N HIS A 261 15.97 -4.81 -15.14
CA HIS A 261 17.12 -5.33 -14.40
C HIS A 261 18.04 -4.18 -13.95
N PRO A 262 17.56 -3.25 -13.10
CA PRO A 262 18.33 -2.09 -12.71
C PRO A 262 19.60 -2.50 -11.95
N THR A 263 20.72 -1.92 -12.31
CA THR A 263 21.97 -2.09 -11.57
C THR A 263 21.78 -1.49 -10.16
N PRO A 264 22.04 -2.26 -9.10
CA PRO A 264 21.98 -1.72 -7.75
C PRO A 264 22.89 -0.49 -7.58
N PRO A 265 22.45 0.53 -6.86
CA PRO A 265 23.27 1.71 -6.61
C PRO A 265 24.55 1.31 -5.84
N LYS A 266 25.71 1.87 -6.23
CA LYS A 266 27.00 1.60 -5.59
C LYS A 266 26.98 1.91 -4.08
N THR A 267 26.22 2.92 -3.68
CA THR A 267 26.00 3.27 -2.27
C THR A 267 24.53 3.07 -1.93
N PRO A 268 24.20 2.28 -0.89
CA PRO A 268 22.81 2.15 -0.46
C PRO A 268 22.19 3.52 -0.16
N PRO A 269 20.94 3.76 -0.54
CA PRO A 269 20.27 5.01 -0.20
C PRO A 269 20.17 5.14 1.32
N LYS A 270 20.28 6.39 1.82
CA LYS A 270 20.11 6.66 3.25
C LYS A 270 18.71 6.18 3.68
N PRO A 271 18.58 5.52 4.84
CA PRO A 271 17.28 5.18 5.39
C PRO A 271 16.41 6.42 5.52
N LEU A 272 15.17 6.31 5.10
CA LEU A 272 14.17 7.36 5.31
C LEU A 272 13.79 7.40 6.79
N VAL A 273 13.83 8.58 7.38
CA VAL A 273 13.49 8.79 8.79
C VAL A 273 12.16 9.54 8.86
N PRO A 274 11.13 8.96 9.50
CA PRO A 274 9.88 9.68 9.74
C PRO A 274 10.12 10.94 10.59
N PRO A 275 9.27 11.98 10.47
CA PRO A 275 9.33 13.14 11.36
C PRO A 275 9.25 12.74 12.83
N ALA A 276 9.94 13.49 13.72
CA ALA A 276 9.93 13.24 15.16
C ALA A 276 8.52 13.23 15.80
N LEU A 277 7.55 13.91 15.19
CA LEU A 277 6.14 13.82 15.60
C LEU A 277 5.59 12.38 15.54
N CYS A 278 6.11 11.53 14.66
CA CYS A 278 5.69 10.14 14.56
C CYS A 278 6.08 9.31 15.79
N ASP A 279 7.13 9.69 16.52
CA ASP A 279 7.47 9.04 17.78
C ASP A 279 6.39 9.25 18.86
N ASN A 280 5.75 10.41 18.86
CA ASN A 280 4.62 10.69 19.75
C ASN A 280 3.39 9.87 19.32
N VAL A 281 3.09 9.86 18.02
CA VAL A 281 2.00 9.06 17.47
C VAL A 281 2.17 7.57 17.78
N LEU A 282 3.39 7.04 17.73
CA LEU A 282 3.65 5.62 18.05
C LEU A 282 3.43 5.32 19.54
N LYS A 283 3.78 6.26 20.46
CA LYS A 283 3.74 6.04 21.91
C LYS A 283 2.36 6.26 22.53
N GLU A 284 1.46 7.01 21.90
CA GLU A 284 0.12 7.30 22.41
C GLU A 284 -0.74 6.02 22.53
#